data_62eeac99b81bec62c3dbb44614e2a70c
#
_entry.id   62eeac99b81bec62c3dbb44614e2a70c
#
_cell.length_a   1.000
_cell.length_b   1.000
_cell.length_c   1.000
_cell.angle_alpha   90.00
_cell.angle_beta   90.00
_cell.angle_gamma   90.00
#
_symmetry.space_group_name_H-M   'P 1'
#
loop_
_entity.id
_entity.type
_entity.pdbx_description
1 polymer ?
#
loop_
_entity_poly.entity_id
_entity_poly.type
_entity_poly.pdbx_seq_one_letter_code
_entity_poly.pdbx_strand_id
1 'polypeptide(L)'
;MLFRSLAIALATRALENGFSVSYYNVDEWMHQLKQDGAVHPMQLKHRKYMASNLLVLDEFGYQSMSREEANLFFRVVSYRYQKGSTIITTNKGIGSWPGVLAGDEVLAGAILDRLLHSATVLNIQGRSYRLKDLESSLANQSQAADKSRGIPLEESRASC
;
A
#
# COMPACT_ATOMS: atom_id res chain seq x y z
N MET A 1 -7.29 -1.62 5.37
CA MET A 1 -5.95 -1.79 4.76
C MET A 1 -5.29 -3.10 5.21
N LEU A 2 -5.93 -4.23 4.91
CA LEU A 2 -5.38 -5.58 5.17
C LEU A 2 -4.12 -5.87 4.32
N PHE A 3 -4.02 -5.27 3.13
CA PHE A 3 -2.89 -5.47 2.21
C PHE A 3 -1.54 -5.07 2.81
N ARG A 4 -1.48 -3.88 3.45
CA ARG A 4 -0.26 -3.40 4.11
C ARG A 4 0.19 -4.35 5.22
N SER A 5 -0.74 -4.80 6.07
CA SER A 5 -0.43 -5.73 7.18
C SER A 5 0.12 -7.06 6.65
N LEU A 6 -0.46 -7.59 5.57
CA LEU A 6 0.04 -8.81 4.94
C LEU A 6 1.43 -8.59 4.31
N ALA A 7 1.63 -7.47 3.61
CA ALA A 7 2.92 -7.14 3.02
C ALA A 7 4.01 -7.00 4.08
N ILE A 8 3.70 -6.34 5.21
CA ILE A 8 4.62 -6.20 6.34
C ILE A 8 4.93 -7.57 6.97
N ALA A 9 3.92 -8.42 7.18
CA ALA A 9 4.12 -9.77 7.74
C ALA A 9 5.04 -10.62 6.85
N LEU A 10 4.84 -10.58 5.53
CA LEU A 10 5.70 -11.27 4.57
C LEU A 10 7.12 -10.70 4.56
N ALA A 11 7.27 -9.38 4.64
CA ALA A 11 8.55 -8.71 4.72
C ALA A 11 9.31 -9.08 6.00
N THR A 12 8.62 -9.11 7.15
CA THR A 12 9.19 -9.55 8.43
C THR A 12 9.65 -11.01 8.35
N ARG A 13 8.81 -11.87 7.77
CA ARG A 13 9.17 -13.28 7.60
C ARG A 13 10.37 -13.49 6.68
N ALA A 14 10.51 -12.66 5.65
CA ALA A 14 11.70 -12.68 4.79
C ALA A 14 12.97 -12.28 5.57
N LEU A 15 12.90 -11.22 6.39
CA LEU A 15 14.00 -10.79 7.25
C LEU A 15 14.42 -11.88 8.25
N GLU A 16 13.45 -12.53 8.91
CA GLU A 16 13.71 -13.65 9.83
C GLU A 16 14.44 -14.83 9.16
N ASN A 17 14.24 -15.00 7.85
CA ASN A 17 14.92 -16.02 7.05
C ASN A 17 16.22 -15.51 6.39
N GLY A 18 16.74 -14.35 6.80
CA GLY A 18 18.04 -13.84 6.36
C GLY A 18 18.00 -13.11 5.00
N PHE A 19 16.82 -12.86 4.42
CA PHE A 19 16.71 -12.09 3.18
C PHE A 19 16.76 -10.59 3.43
N SER A 20 17.42 -9.86 2.54
CA SER A 20 17.39 -8.40 2.57
C SER A 20 16.06 -7.87 2.04
N VAL A 21 15.45 -6.94 2.76
CA VAL A 21 14.15 -6.33 2.42
C VAL A 21 14.28 -4.83 2.31
N SER A 22 13.64 -4.27 1.31
CA SER A 22 13.43 -2.82 1.17
C SER A 22 11.93 -2.54 1.08
N TYR A 23 11.45 -1.64 1.92
CA TYR A 23 10.05 -1.24 1.98
C TYR A 23 9.94 0.26 1.69
N TYR A 24 9.07 0.61 0.75
CA TYR A 24 8.81 1.99 0.37
C TYR A 24 7.30 2.22 0.17
N ASN A 25 6.83 3.39 0.60
CA ASN A 25 5.64 3.99 0.02
C ASN A 25 5.98 4.48 -1.39
N VAL A 26 5.12 4.23 -2.37
CA VAL A 26 5.43 4.50 -3.78
C VAL A 26 5.66 5.98 -4.05
N ASP A 27 4.88 6.87 -3.43
CA ASP A 27 5.01 8.31 -3.65
C ASP A 27 6.34 8.84 -3.11
N GLU A 28 6.72 8.44 -1.89
CA GLU A 28 8.01 8.80 -1.29
C GLU A 28 9.19 8.23 -2.08
N TRP A 29 9.06 6.97 -2.50
CA TRP A 29 10.08 6.30 -3.29
C TRP A 29 10.27 6.94 -4.66
N MET A 30 9.20 7.44 -5.26
CA MET A 30 9.28 8.11 -6.57
C MET A 30 10.12 9.37 -6.51
N HIS A 31 10.07 10.14 -5.43
CA HIS A 31 10.96 11.28 -5.21
C HIS A 31 12.43 10.87 -5.20
N GLN A 32 12.76 9.80 -4.50
CA GLN A 32 14.11 9.24 -4.47
C GLN A 32 14.53 8.73 -5.85
N LEU A 33 13.63 8.03 -6.54
CA LEU A 33 13.90 7.44 -7.84
C LEU A 33 14.18 8.51 -8.91
N LYS A 34 13.51 9.66 -8.85
CA LYS A 34 13.81 10.81 -9.72
C LYS A 34 15.22 11.37 -9.49
N GLN A 35 15.59 11.55 -8.22
CA GLN A 35 16.95 11.99 -7.87
C GLN A 35 18.00 11.00 -8.39
N ASP A 36 17.73 9.71 -8.24
CA ASP A 36 18.59 8.63 -8.72
C ASP A 36 18.55 8.49 -10.25
N GLY A 37 17.52 8.97 -10.94
CA GLY A 37 17.39 8.98 -12.40
C GLY A 37 18.51 9.72 -13.13
N ALA A 38 19.07 10.73 -12.48
CA ALA A 38 20.23 11.49 -12.95
C ALA A 38 21.57 10.75 -12.75
N VAL A 39 21.58 9.64 -12.01
CA VAL A 39 22.78 8.86 -11.66
C VAL A 39 23.09 7.82 -12.74
N HIS A 40 24.37 7.59 -13.00
CA HIS A 40 24.82 6.60 -14.00
C HIS A 40 24.21 5.19 -13.70
N PRO A 41 23.74 4.45 -14.74
CA PRO A 41 23.08 3.14 -14.56
C PRO A 41 23.87 2.13 -13.73
N MET A 42 25.19 2.16 -13.77
CA MET A 42 26.05 1.28 -12.96
C MET A 42 25.91 1.54 -11.46
N GLN A 43 25.66 2.77 -11.04
CA GLN A 43 25.50 3.14 -9.63
C GLN A 43 24.10 2.81 -9.12
N LEU A 44 23.09 2.80 -9.99
CA LEU A 44 21.72 2.42 -9.64
C LEU A 44 21.62 0.97 -9.13
N LYS A 45 22.47 0.07 -9.62
CA LYS A 45 22.49 -1.35 -9.18
C LYS A 45 22.76 -1.51 -7.68
N HIS A 46 23.45 -0.56 -7.06
CA HIS A 46 23.78 -0.58 -5.63
C HIS A 46 22.70 0.04 -4.75
N ARG A 47 21.68 0.66 -5.34
CA ARG A 47 20.56 1.19 -4.57
C ARG A 47 19.77 0.05 -3.90
N LYS A 48 19.33 0.26 -2.66
CA LYS A 48 18.62 -0.77 -1.87
C LYS A 48 17.43 -1.37 -2.62
N TYR A 49 16.63 -0.54 -3.27
CA TYR A 49 15.47 -1.00 -4.04
C TYR A 49 15.82 -1.83 -5.28
N MET A 50 17.06 -1.74 -5.78
CA MET A 50 17.56 -2.60 -6.86
C MET A 50 18.19 -3.89 -6.31
N ALA A 51 18.94 -3.80 -5.21
CA ALA A 51 19.81 -4.85 -4.71
C ALA A 51 19.14 -5.80 -3.71
N SER A 52 18.06 -5.38 -3.02
CA SER A 52 17.39 -6.22 -2.01
C SER A 52 16.74 -7.45 -2.62
N ASN A 53 16.73 -8.56 -1.86
CA ASN A 53 16.06 -9.80 -2.26
C ASN A 53 14.54 -9.58 -2.41
N LEU A 54 13.95 -8.81 -1.49
CA LEU A 54 12.54 -8.44 -1.52
C LEU A 54 12.38 -6.92 -1.54
N LEU A 55 11.66 -6.42 -2.54
CA LEU A 55 11.20 -5.05 -2.61
C LEU A 55 9.70 -5.00 -2.32
N VAL A 56 9.28 -4.18 -1.36
CA VAL A 56 7.87 -3.92 -1.08
C VAL A 56 7.56 -2.49 -1.50
N LEU A 57 6.61 -2.36 -2.41
CA LEU A 57 6.07 -1.09 -2.90
C LEU A 57 4.61 -0.96 -2.43
N ASP A 58 4.42 -0.12 -1.43
CA ASP A 58 3.12 0.07 -0.79
C ASP A 58 2.37 1.27 -1.37
N GLU A 59 1.05 1.12 -1.51
CA GLU A 59 0.13 2.17 -2.00
C GLU A 59 0.33 2.55 -3.48
N PHE A 60 0.71 1.59 -4.33
CA PHE A 60 0.80 1.84 -5.77
C PHE A 60 -0.54 2.29 -6.35
N GLY A 61 -0.49 3.37 -7.17
CA GLY A 61 -1.64 3.89 -7.89
C GLY A 61 -2.52 4.84 -7.08
N TYR A 62 -2.07 5.29 -5.91
CA TYR A 62 -2.74 6.35 -5.17
C TYR A 62 -2.68 7.66 -5.96
N GLN A 63 -1.53 8.00 -6.50
CA GLN A 63 -1.33 9.08 -7.44
C GLN A 63 -0.99 8.54 -8.84
N SER A 64 -1.33 9.30 -9.88
CA SER A 64 -0.92 9.00 -11.24
C SER A 64 0.51 9.47 -11.46
N MET A 65 1.29 8.66 -12.15
CA MET A 65 2.67 8.95 -12.51
C MET A 65 2.73 9.84 -13.75
N SER A 66 3.72 10.71 -13.80
CA SER A 66 4.13 11.34 -15.06
C SER A 66 4.79 10.31 -16.00
N ARG A 67 4.96 10.66 -17.27
CA ARG A 67 5.63 9.77 -18.23
C ARG A 67 7.07 9.46 -17.82
N GLU A 68 7.77 10.42 -17.26
CA GLU A 68 9.13 10.23 -16.74
C GLU A 68 9.14 9.24 -15.57
N GLU A 69 8.25 9.41 -14.61
CA GLU A 69 8.11 8.51 -13.45
C GLU A 69 7.76 7.09 -13.88
N ALA A 70 6.83 6.93 -14.82
CA ALA A 70 6.45 5.63 -15.35
C ALA A 70 7.63 4.93 -16.07
N ASN A 71 8.46 5.68 -16.79
CA ASN A 71 9.69 5.15 -17.40
C ASN A 71 10.73 4.73 -16.35
N LEU A 72 10.89 5.52 -15.27
CA LEU A 72 11.79 5.17 -14.17
C LEU A 72 11.29 3.91 -13.45
N PHE A 73 9.99 3.81 -13.20
CA PHE A 73 9.36 2.61 -12.64
C PHE A 73 9.60 1.39 -13.54
N PHE A 74 9.37 1.51 -14.84
CA PHE A 74 9.65 0.45 -15.81
C PHE A 74 11.11 -0.03 -15.75
N ARG A 75 12.09 0.90 -15.61
CA ARG A 75 13.50 0.53 -15.47
C ARG A 75 13.74 -0.34 -14.23
N VAL A 76 13.12 -0.01 -13.09
CA VAL A 76 13.25 -0.81 -11.86
C VAL A 76 12.62 -2.19 -12.04
N VAL A 77 11.38 -2.24 -12.55
CA VAL A 77 10.67 -3.50 -12.81
C VAL A 77 11.49 -4.39 -13.76
N SER A 78 11.99 -3.82 -14.86
CA SER A 78 12.79 -4.56 -15.85
C SER A 78 14.12 -5.06 -15.28
N TYR A 79 14.77 -4.28 -14.43
CA TYR A 79 16.02 -4.71 -13.79
C TYR A 79 15.79 -5.84 -12.79
N ARG A 80 14.71 -5.75 -12.01
CA ARG A 80 14.38 -6.75 -10.98
C ARG A 80 13.73 -8.01 -11.55
N TYR A 81 13.24 -7.96 -12.78
CA TYR A 81 12.63 -9.09 -13.44
C TYR A 81 13.54 -10.33 -13.37
N GLN A 82 13.03 -11.43 -12.81
CA GLN A 82 13.74 -12.69 -12.56
C GLN A 82 15.00 -12.61 -11.65
N LYS A 83 15.22 -11.48 -10.97
CA LYS A 83 16.40 -11.30 -10.08
C LYS A 83 16.03 -11.16 -8.61
N GLY A 84 14.86 -10.63 -8.32
CA GLY A 84 14.42 -10.43 -6.95
C GLY A 84 12.90 -10.39 -6.86
N SER A 85 12.39 -10.73 -5.69
CA SER A 85 10.96 -10.69 -5.42
C SER A 85 10.47 -9.26 -5.23
N THR A 86 9.23 -9.00 -5.68
CA THR A 86 8.58 -7.70 -5.50
C THR A 86 7.15 -7.92 -5.00
N ILE A 87 6.76 -7.21 -3.96
CA ILE A 87 5.39 -7.14 -3.47
C ILE A 87 4.89 -5.74 -3.80
N ILE A 88 3.73 -5.66 -4.42
CA ILE A 88 3.04 -4.38 -4.67
C ILE A 88 1.68 -4.45 -4.01
N THR A 89 1.38 -3.48 -3.16
CA THR A 89 0.03 -3.27 -2.65
C THR A 89 -0.65 -2.14 -3.41
N THR A 90 -1.90 -2.33 -3.76
CA THR A 90 -2.67 -1.36 -4.53
C THR A 90 -4.15 -1.45 -4.19
N ASN A 91 -4.85 -0.35 -4.30
CA ASN A 91 -6.32 -0.28 -4.26
C ASN A 91 -6.94 -0.20 -5.67
N LYS A 92 -6.11 -0.24 -6.72
CA LYS A 92 -6.53 -0.17 -8.11
C LYS A 92 -6.57 -1.56 -8.74
N GLY A 93 -7.63 -1.85 -9.48
CA GLY A 93 -7.63 -3.05 -10.32
C GLY A 93 -6.56 -2.97 -11.41
N ILE A 94 -5.99 -4.11 -11.81
CA ILE A 94 -4.92 -4.18 -12.82
C ILE A 94 -5.32 -3.47 -14.12
N GLY A 95 -6.58 -3.56 -14.53
CA GLY A 95 -7.08 -2.86 -15.72
C GLY A 95 -7.04 -1.33 -15.67
N SER A 96 -6.91 -0.73 -14.47
CA SER A 96 -6.76 0.73 -14.31
C SER A 96 -5.30 1.20 -14.28
N TRP A 97 -4.33 0.29 -14.35
CA TRP A 97 -2.92 0.63 -14.29
C TRP A 97 -2.41 1.51 -15.43
N PRO A 98 -2.92 1.40 -16.68
CA PRO A 98 -2.55 2.36 -17.72
C PRO A 98 -2.80 3.81 -17.30
N GLY A 99 -3.94 4.11 -16.68
CA GLY A 99 -4.25 5.45 -16.16
C GLY A 99 -3.32 5.92 -15.04
N VAL A 100 -2.77 5.00 -14.25
CA VAL A 100 -1.75 5.30 -13.22
C VAL A 100 -0.39 5.58 -13.88
N LEU A 101 -0.07 4.86 -14.96
CA LEU A 101 1.20 4.89 -15.68
C LEU A 101 1.15 5.88 -16.87
N ALA A 102 0.80 7.13 -16.58
CA ALA A 102 0.77 8.24 -17.53
C ALA A 102 -0.20 8.06 -18.73
N GLY A 103 -1.16 7.15 -18.66
CA GLY A 103 -2.06 6.84 -19.78
C GLY A 103 -1.39 6.07 -20.92
N ASP A 104 -0.16 5.60 -20.75
CA ASP A 104 0.60 4.87 -21.77
C ASP A 104 0.30 3.36 -21.68
N GLU A 105 -0.60 2.89 -22.54
CA GLU A 105 -1.03 1.48 -22.56
C GLU A 105 0.10 0.53 -22.93
N VAL A 106 1.02 0.94 -23.80
CA VAL A 106 2.16 0.12 -24.25
C VAL A 106 3.14 -0.07 -23.11
N LEU A 107 3.49 1.03 -22.42
CA LEU A 107 4.36 1.00 -21.25
C LEU A 107 3.73 0.20 -20.11
N ALA A 108 2.44 0.42 -19.84
CA ALA A 108 1.71 -0.32 -18.83
C ALA A 108 1.66 -1.81 -19.15
N GLY A 109 1.41 -2.19 -20.39
CA GLY A 109 1.45 -3.58 -20.85
C GLY A 109 2.81 -4.21 -20.61
N ALA A 110 3.90 -3.52 -20.95
CA ALA A 110 5.26 -4.02 -20.75
C ALA A 110 5.66 -4.16 -19.27
N ILE A 111 5.13 -3.31 -18.39
CA ILE A 111 5.29 -3.41 -16.94
C ILE A 111 4.52 -4.60 -16.39
N LEU A 112 3.23 -4.70 -16.76
CA LEU A 112 2.33 -5.76 -16.29
C LEU A 112 2.80 -7.14 -16.75
N ASP A 113 3.27 -7.29 -17.98
CA ASP A 113 3.83 -8.54 -18.48
C ASP A 113 4.96 -9.06 -17.57
N ARG A 114 5.88 -8.18 -17.16
CA ARG A 114 6.98 -8.55 -16.27
C ARG A 114 6.52 -8.85 -14.85
N LEU A 115 5.61 -8.04 -14.33
CA LEU A 115 5.13 -8.20 -12.95
C LEU A 115 4.24 -9.44 -12.80
N LEU A 116 3.40 -9.74 -13.80
CA LEU A 116 2.43 -10.83 -13.73
C LEU A 116 2.98 -12.18 -14.21
N HIS A 117 4.11 -12.21 -14.89
CA HIS A 117 4.69 -13.44 -15.46
C HIS A 117 4.81 -14.60 -14.44
N SER A 118 5.17 -14.30 -13.20
CA SER A 118 5.28 -15.29 -12.11
C SER A 118 4.69 -14.76 -10.81
N ALA A 119 3.58 -14.00 -10.91
CA ALA A 119 2.98 -13.37 -9.75
C ALA A 119 1.84 -14.19 -9.16
N THR A 120 1.70 -14.10 -7.85
CA THR A 120 0.47 -14.47 -7.15
C THR A 120 -0.34 -13.20 -6.90
N VAL A 121 -1.51 -13.10 -7.52
CA VAL A 121 -2.43 -11.98 -7.34
C VAL A 121 -3.42 -12.31 -6.24
N LEU A 122 -3.41 -11.52 -5.17
CA LEU A 122 -4.35 -11.64 -4.06
C LEU A 122 -5.37 -10.52 -4.12
N ASN A 123 -6.62 -10.85 -4.43
CA ASN A 123 -7.73 -9.91 -4.37
C ASN A 123 -8.43 -10.06 -3.01
N ILE A 124 -8.15 -9.12 -2.10
CA ILE A 124 -8.70 -9.14 -0.75
C ILE A 124 -9.89 -8.18 -0.70
N GLN A 125 -11.09 -8.74 -0.56
CA GLN A 125 -12.34 -8.01 -0.39
C GLN A 125 -12.82 -8.15 1.05
N GLY A 126 -13.36 -7.09 1.63
CA GLY A 126 -13.91 -7.11 2.98
C GLY A 126 -13.99 -5.73 3.62
N ARG A 127 -14.75 -5.65 4.72
CA ARG A 127 -14.79 -4.44 5.54
C ARG A 127 -13.44 -4.21 6.23
N SER A 128 -13.02 -2.96 6.32
CA SER A 128 -11.79 -2.60 7.03
C SER A 128 -11.90 -3.01 8.51
N TYR A 129 -10.95 -3.81 9.00
CA TYR A 129 -10.88 -4.19 10.41
C TYR A 129 -10.80 -2.96 11.34
N ARG A 130 -10.14 -1.88 10.90
CA ARG A 130 -10.07 -0.63 11.65
C ARG A 130 -11.41 0.10 11.79
N LEU A 131 -12.31 -0.05 10.80
CA LEU A 131 -13.66 0.50 10.90
C LEU A 131 -14.50 -0.25 11.91
N LYS A 132 -14.28 -1.55 12.10
CA LYS A 132 -14.97 -2.37 13.09
C LYS A 132 -14.71 -1.89 14.52
N ASP A 133 -13.46 -1.53 14.82
CA ASP A 133 -13.10 -1.00 16.14
C ASP A 133 -13.69 0.40 16.36
N LEU A 134 -13.74 1.22 15.31
CA LEU A 134 -14.39 2.54 15.38
C LEU A 134 -15.90 2.44 15.55
N GLU A 135 -16.56 1.56 14.80
CA GLU A 135 -18.01 1.30 14.92
C GLU A 135 -18.37 0.80 16.33
N SER A 136 -17.57 -0.10 16.90
CA SER A 136 -17.78 -0.58 18.27
C SER A 136 -17.56 0.53 19.33
N SER A 137 -16.60 1.40 19.13
CA SER A 137 -16.32 2.54 20.01
C SER A 137 -17.44 3.59 19.94
N LEU A 138 -17.97 3.87 18.77
CA LEU A 138 -19.09 4.81 18.57
C LEU A 138 -20.40 4.24 19.13
N ALA A 139 -20.65 2.93 18.98
CA ALA A 139 -21.82 2.26 19.56
C ALA A 139 -21.79 2.32 21.09
N ASN A 140 -20.62 2.12 21.71
CA ASN A 140 -20.45 2.21 23.16
C ASN A 140 -20.65 3.64 23.67
N GLN A 141 -20.20 4.67 22.92
CA GLN A 141 -20.43 6.09 23.28
C GLN A 141 -21.89 6.48 23.17
N SER A 142 -22.61 5.97 22.17
CA SER A 142 -24.05 6.24 22.00
C SER A 142 -24.86 5.64 23.15
N GLN A 143 -24.53 4.44 23.61
CA GLN A 143 -25.18 3.78 24.76
C GLN A 143 -24.86 4.48 26.08
N ALA A 144 -23.67 5.03 26.25
CA ALA A 144 -23.29 5.79 27.44
C ALA A 144 -24.03 7.15 27.50
N ALA A 145 -24.22 7.82 26.36
CA ALA A 145 -24.97 9.06 26.28
C ALA A 145 -26.46 8.91 26.52
N ASP A 146 -27.05 7.77 26.13
CA ASP A 146 -28.46 7.47 26.36
C ASP A 146 -28.74 7.11 27.82
N LYS A 147 -27.81 6.43 28.49
CA LYS A 147 -27.86 6.16 29.93
C LYS A 147 -27.76 7.42 30.79
N SER A 148 -27.05 8.45 30.35
CA SER A 148 -26.90 9.72 31.08
C SER A 148 -28.11 10.66 30.93
N ARG A 149 -28.98 10.42 29.94
CA ARG A 149 -30.25 11.17 29.76
C ARG A 149 -31.44 10.59 30.49
N GLY A 150 -31.33 9.40 31.08
CA GLY A 150 -32.37 8.71 31.79
C GLY A 150 -32.33 8.92 33.33
N ILE A 151 -32.17 10.17 33.81
CA ILE A 151 -32.45 10.49 35.21
C ILE A 151 -33.93 10.89 35.32
N PRO A 152 -34.79 10.09 35.94
CA PRO A 152 -36.18 10.50 36.19
C PRO A 152 -36.20 11.66 37.22
N LEU A 153 -36.80 12.74 36.86
CA LEU A 153 -37.24 13.74 37.82
C LEU A 153 -38.44 13.14 38.56
N GLU A 154 -38.19 12.41 39.63
CA GLU A 154 -39.21 12.06 40.58
C GLU A 154 -39.20 13.02 41.78
N GLU A 155 -40.38 13.65 41.91
CA GLU A 155 -41.13 13.99 43.09
C GLU A 155 -40.57 15.04 44.05
N SER A 156 -41.11 16.23 43.84
CA SER A 156 -41.42 17.15 44.95
C SER A 156 -42.92 17.39 44.97
N ARG A 157 -43.67 16.48 45.51
CA ARG A 157 -45.03 16.69 46.02
C ARG A 157 -45.14 16.01 47.35
N ALA A 158 -45.08 16.74 48.45
CA ALA A 158 -45.95 16.57 49.58
C ALA A 158 -45.69 17.65 50.65
N SER A 159 -46.81 18.16 51.07
CA SER A 159 -47.14 18.68 52.40
C SER A 159 -47.07 20.20 52.62
N CYS A 160 -48.11 20.88 52.62
CA CYS A 160 -49.24 21.22 53.48
C CYS A 160 -50.12 22.25 52.82
#